data_500a83252ca3c8150ae46a76c214bc8f
#
_entry.id   500a83252ca3c8150ae46a76c214bc8f
#
_cell.length_a   1.000
_cell.length_b   1.000
_cell.length_c   1.000
_cell.angle_alpha   90.00
_cell.angle_beta   90.00
_cell.angle_gamma   90.00
#
_symmetry.space_group_name_H-M   'P 1'
#
loop_
_entity.id
_entity.type
_entity.pdbx_description
1 polymer ?
#
loop_
_entity_poly.entity_id
_entity_poly.type
_entity_poly.pdbx_seq_one_letter_code
_entity_poly.pdbx_strand_id
1 'polypeptide(L)'
;YFDVAVAQEALAVLALQRDAVQRAATEAQDRYALGSVPITNTHEARARLAALRAQQLAAQSDLDVKRRLLADSTGLAGAALAVQLPAAGAATSNGVAGEGPLPHLRALSAWQQEADAANPDIRLQALAVDSARAEVRKHSRRAAPTLDLVAQAGQERLHGSGDFGRARNTSLNAMVGVQLNVPLWSGGMRSAKEGEALALQAQAEAQLDATREQVAQQVHAAHLGLSVGAERVQALTENLAASEARQGATRLGQEVGDRTLLDLLNAENDSAAARLALAQARSQLLLDRLRLAQLAGQLNEGTLRSVNQALAPVP
;
A
#
# COMPACT_ATOMS: atom_id res chain seq x y z
N TYR A 1 -6.67 3.26 2.79
CA TYR A 1 -7.27 3.59 4.09
C TYR A 1 -6.44 4.62 4.85
N PHE A 2 -5.17 4.31 5.19
CA PHE A 2 -4.28 5.22 5.93
C PHE A 2 -4.04 6.54 5.21
N ASP A 3 -3.91 6.52 3.89
CA ASP A 3 -3.76 7.74 3.08
C ASP A 3 -4.97 8.66 3.19
N VAL A 4 -6.18 8.10 3.26
CA VAL A 4 -7.41 8.86 3.49
C VAL A 4 -7.40 9.46 4.90
N ALA A 5 -7.01 8.69 5.92
CA ALA A 5 -6.95 9.15 7.29
C ALA A 5 -5.98 10.33 7.47
N VAL A 6 -4.76 10.21 6.90
CA VAL A 6 -3.75 11.29 6.93
C VAL A 6 -4.23 12.52 6.15
N ALA A 7 -4.87 12.35 4.99
CA ALA A 7 -5.39 13.47 4.21
C ALA A 7 -6.55 14.19 4.92
N GLN A 8 -7.41 13.45 5.64
CA GLN A 8 -8.46 14.06 6.49
C GLN A 8 -7.86 14.87 7.62
N GLU A 9 -6.84 14.34 8.32
CA GLU A 9 -6.16 15.07 9.38
C GLU A 9 -5.44 16.31 8.84
N ALA A 10 -4.77 16.22 7.69
CA ALA A 10 -4.15 17.36 7.04
C ALA A 10 -5.16 18.48 6.74
N LEU A 11 -6.34 18.12 6.22
CA LEU A 11 -7.39 19.09 5.95
C LEU A 11 -7.95 19.71 7.24
N ALA A 12 -8.14 18.92 8.31
CA ALA A 12 -8.60 19.42 9.61
C ALA A 12 -7.59 20.39 10.23
N VAL A 13 -6.30 20.05 10.20
CA VAL A 13 -5.21 20.93 10.69
C VAL A 13 -5.17 22.23 9.90
N LEU A 14 -5.28 22.19 8.57
CA LEU A 14 -5.31 23.39 7.74
C LEU A 14 -6.56 24.26 7.99
N ALA A 15 -7.70 23.66 8.28
CA ALA A 15 -8.91 24.38 8.63
C ALA A 15 -8.75 25.13 9.95
N LEU A 16 -8.22 24.49 10.99
CA LEU A 16 -7.94 25.12 12.29
C LEU A 16 -6.92 26.27 12.15
N GLN A 17 -5.86 26.04 11.39
CA GLN A 17 -4.82 27.05 11.13
C GLN A 17 -5.39 28.24 10.35
N ARG A 18 -6.22 28.01 9.33
CA ARG A 18 -6.90 29.08 8.59
C ARG A 18 -7.75 29.95 9.50
N ASP A 19 -8.54 29.31 10.39
CA ASP A 19 -9.43 30.05 11.30
C ASP A 19 -8.65 30.86 12.34
N ALA A 20 -7.48 30.37 12.79
CA ALA A 20 -6.59 31.12 13.65
C ALA A 20 -6.00 32.33 12.92
N VAL A 21 -5.46 32.15 11.70
CA VAL A 21 -4.89 33.22 10.89
C VAL A 21 -5.96 34.21 10.43
N GLN A 22 -7.19 33.78 10.18
CA GLN A 22 -8.31 34.67 9.85
C GLN A 22 -8.59 35.64 11.02
N ARG A 23 -8.62 35.13 12.26
CA ARG A 23 -8.80 35.97 13.45
C ARG A 23 -7.64 36.97 13.61
N ALA A 24 -6.42 36.48 13.45
CA ALA A 24 -5.23 37.37 13.51
C ALA A 24 -5.24 38.44 12.42
N ALA A 25 -5.72 38.12 11.20
CA ALA A 25 -5.84 39.11 10.13
C ALA A 25 -6.89 40.18 10.41
N THR A 26 -8.02 39.79 11.01
CA THR A 26 -9.06 40.75 11.43
C THR A 26 -8.53 41.67 12.53
N GLU A 27 -7.89 41.10 13.56
CA GLU A 27 -7.27 41.87 14.65
C GLU A 27 -6.20 42.84 14.15
N ALA A 28 -5.32 42.37 13.24
CA ALA A 28 -4.29 43.27 12.65
C ALA A 28 -4.90 44.41 11.87
N GLN A 29 -6.04 44.22 11.21
CA GLN A 29 -6.77 45.26 10.49
C GLN A 29 -7.38 46.26 11.44
N ASP A 30 -8.01 45.83 12.54
CA ASP A 30 -8.63 46.66 13.55
C ASP A 30 -7.57 47.49 14.28
N ARG A 31 -6.45 46.91 14.68
CA ARG A 31 -5.32 47.62 15.31
C ARG A 31 -4.66 48.63 14.37
N TYR A 32 -4.60 48.32 13.07
CA TYR A 32 -4.11 49.29 12.07
C TYR A 32 -5.08 50.46 11.94
N ALA A 33 -6.40 50.26 11.91
CA ALA A 33 -7.39 51.31 11.86
C ALA A 33 -7.33 52.25 13.08
N LEU A 34 -6.89 51.74 14.24
CA LEU A 34 -6.63 52.50 15.46
C LEU A 34 -5.23 53.11 15.48
N GLY A 35 -4.41 52.93 14.46
CA GLY A 35 -3.05 53.45 14.37
C GLY A 35 -2.03 52.78 15.30
N SER A 36 -2.36 51.63 15.90
CA SER A 36 -1.52 50.94 16.90
C SER A 36 -0.52 49.95 16.32
N VAL A 37 -0.65 49.57 15.04
CA VAL A 37 0.28 48.67 14.34
C VAL A 37 0.53 49.12 12.89
N PRO A 38 1.70 48.77 12.31
CA PRO A 38 2.01 49.09 10.92
C PRO A 38 1.08 48.31 9.94
N ILE A 39 0.84 48.88 8.76
CA ILE A 39 0.07 48.26 7.69
C ILE A 39 0.67 46.94 7.19
N THR A 40 1.98 46.75 7.37
CA THR A 40 2.72 45.52 7.04
C THR A 40 2.12 44.30 7.71
N ASN A 41 1.72 44.39 8.99
CA ASN A 41 1.08 43.29 9.74
C ASN A 41 -0.22 42.84 9.06
N THR A 42 -1.01 43.75 8.53
CA THR A 42 -2.24 43.42 7.79
C THR A 42 -1.93 42.70 6.47
N HIS A 43 -0.90 43.17 5.76
CA HIS A 43 -0.49 42.51 4.50
C HIS A 43 0.10 41.12 4.73
N GLU A 44 0.90 40.90 5.76
CA GLU A 44 1.46 39.61 6.16
C GLU A 44 0.35 38.59 6.50
N ALA A 45 -0.60 39.01 7.37
CA ALA A 45 -1.71 38.16 7.75
C ALA A 45 -2.60 37.79 6.54
N ARG A 46 -2.89 38.76 5.65
CA ARG A 46 -3.65 38.51 4.41
C ARG A 46 -2.91 37.59 3.45
N ALA A 47 -1.61 37.76 3.27
CA ALA A 47 -0.78 36.89 2.42
C ALA A 47 -0.78 35.44 2.97
N ARG A 48 -0.61 35.30 4.29
CA ARG A 48 -0.67 33.98 4.95
C ARG A 48 -2.04 33.32 4.79
N LEU A 49 -3.12 34.06 4.97
CA LEU A 49 -4.49 33.55 4.77
C LEU A 49 -4.73 33.09 3.34
N ALA A 50 -4.26 33.85 2.34
CA ALA A 50 -4.38 33.45 0.94
C ALA A 50 -3.59 32.16 0.64
N ALA A 51 -2.38 32.03 1.18
CA ALA A 51 -1.55 30.83 1.06
C ALA A 51 -2.25 29.61 1.68
N LEU A 52 -2.83 29.75 2.89
CA LEU A 52 -3.57 28.68 3.57
C LEU A 52 -4.83 28.26 2.80
N ARG A 53 -5.55 29.20 2.19
CA ARG A 53 -6.69 28.87 1.31
C ARG A 53 -6.27 28.02 0.11
N ALA A 54 -5.15 28.37 -0.52
CA ALA A 54 -4.61 27.58 -1.62
C ALA A 54 -4.21 26.17 -1.18
N GLN A 55 -3.54 26.04 -0.03
CA GLN A 55 -3.17 24.75 0.57
C GLN A 55 -4.41 23.92 0.94
N GLN A 56 -5.45 24.54 1.49
CA GLN A 56 -6.70 23.86 1.83
C GLN A 56 -7.41 23.30 0.60
N LEU A 57 -7.46 24.07 -0.51
CA LEU A 57 -8.04 23.59 -1.78
C LEU A 57 -7.26 22.40 -2.34
N ALA A 58 -5.92 22.45 -2.28
CA ALA A 58 -5.08 21.34 -2.71
C ALA A 58 -5.29 20.08 -1.83
N ALA A 59 -5.36 20.25 -0.50
CA ALA A 59 -5.61 19.15 0.43
C ALA A 59 -7.01 18.56 0.26
N GLN A 60 -8.03 19.37 -0.04
CA GLN A 60 -9.37 18.90 -0.36
C GLN A 60 -9.37 18.03 -1.62
N SER A 61 -8.71 18.49 -2.68
CA SER A 61 -8.60 17.72 -3.92
C SER A 61 -7.85 16.40 -3.71
N ASP A 62 -6.76 16.39 -2.95
CA ASP A 62 -6.00 15.17 -2.60
C ASP A 62 -6.87 14.18 -1.81
N LEU A 63 -7.63 14.66 -0.82
CA LEU A 63 -8.56 13.83 -0.06
C LEU A 63 -9.63 13.22 -0.96
N ASP A 64 -10.21 13.97 -1.89
CA ASP A 64 -11.25 13.50 -2.80
C ASP A 64 -10.71 12.40 -3.75
N VAL A 65 -9.47 12.56 -4.24
CA VAL A 65 -8.78 11.53 -5.03
C VAL A 65 -8.54 10.26 -4.22
N LYS A 66 -8.01 10.37 -3.00
CA LYS A 66 -7.73 9.23 -2.12
C LYS A 66 -9.01 8.50 -1.69
N ARG A 67 -10.10 9.23 -1.45
CA ARG A 67 -11.42 8.62 -1.17
C ARG A 67 -11.95 7.84 -2.36
N ARG A 68 -11.80 8.34 -3.59
CA ARG A 68 -12.18 7.61 -4.80
C ARG A 68 -11.38 6.33 -4.95
N LEU A 69 -10.05 6.40 -4.81
CA LEU A 69 -9.19 5.22 -4.88
C LEU A 69 -9.58 4.16 -3.84
N LEU A 70 -9.93 4.59 -2.62
CA LEU A 70 -10.40 3.67 -1.59
C LEU A 70 -11.78 3.09 -1.94
N ALA A 71 -12.71 3.89 -2.43
CA ALA A 71 -14.03 3.44 -2.88
C ALA A 71 -13.92 2.42 -4.02
N ASP A 72 -13.09 2.70 -5.02
CA ASP A 72 -12.85 1.81 -6.17
C ASP A 72 -12.22 0.48 -5.73
N SER A 73 -11.32 0.50 -4.75
CA SER A 73 -10.67 -0.72 -4.24
C SER A 73 -11.56 -1.57 -3.32
N THR A 74 -12.52 -0.96 -2.64
CA THR A 74 -13.41 -1.65 -1.67
C THR A 74 -14.81 -1.93 -2.19
N GLY A 75 -15.22 -1.27 -3.28
CA GLY A 75 -16.59 -1.30 -3.77
C GLY A 75 -17.59 -0.56 -2.86
N LEU A 76 -17.14 0.16 -1.84
CA LEU A 76 -17.98 0.91 -0.91
C LEU A 76 -18.17 2.35 -1.39
N ALA A 77 -19.39 2.89 -1.25
CA ALA A 77 -19.64 4.28 -1.59
C ALA A 77 -18.82 5.23 -0.70
N GLY A 78 -18.08 6.16 -1.31
CA GLY A 78 -17.06 6.99 -0.65
C GLY A 78 -17.52 7.87 0.52
N ALA A 79 -18.84 8.12 0.66
CA ALA A 79 -19.42 8.90 1.76
C ALA A 79 -19.41 8.18 3.12
N ALA A 80 -19.27 6.84 3.14
CA ALA A 80 -19.29 6.04 4.38
C ALA A 80 -17.91 5.85 5.05
N LEU A 81 -16.84 6.37 4.43
CA LEU A 81 -15.45 6.10 4.82
C LEU A 81 -14.83 7.29 5.58
N ALA A 82 -15.48 7.76 6.63
CA ALA A 82 -14.85 8.67 7.59
C ALA A 82 -13.88 7.85 8.46
N VAL A 83 -12.58 7.97 8.16
CA VAL A 83 -11.52 7.34 8.94
C VAL A 83 -10.93 8.40 9.85
N GLN A 84 -10.89 8.13 11.14
CA GLN A 84 -10.21 8.98 12.10
C GLN A 84 -8.98 8.25 12.65
N LEU A 85 -7.85 8.95 12.65
CA LEU A 85 -6.69 8.52 13.42
C LEU A 85 -6.94 8.78 14.91
N PRO A 86 -6.44 7.95 15.82
CA PRO A 86 -6.57 8.20 17.26
C PRO A 86 -5.99 9.56 17.63
N ALA A 87 -6.71 10.32 18.46
CA ALA A 87 -6.21 11.58 19.00
C ALA A 87 -4.89 11.37 19.76
N ALA A 88 -4.06 12.41 19.86
CA ALA A 88 -2.72 12.35 20.44
C ALA A 88 -2.65 11.72 21.86
N GLY A 89 -3.72 11.85 22.66
CA GLY A 89 -3.81 11.28 24.01
C GLY A 89 -4.44 9.88 24.10
N ALA A 90 -5.18 9.44 23.09
CA ALA A 90 -5.90 8.16 23.13
C ALA A 90 -4.98 6.95 22.82
N ALA A 91 -3.87 7.18 22.16
CA ALA A 91 -2.90 6.15 21.82
C ALA A 91 -2.15 5.59 23.05
N THR A 92 -2.21 6.27 24.21
CA THR A 92 -1.56 5.83 25.45
C THR A 92 -2.41 4.86 26.29
N SER A 93 -3.73 4.79 26.05
CA SER A 93 -4.63 3.98 26.90
C SER A 93 -4.96 2.60 26.34
N ASN A 94 -4.71 2.30 25.06
CA ASN A 94 -5.10 1.06 24.40
C ASN A 94 -3.92 0.24 23.81
N GLY A 95 -2.75 0.24 24.44
CA GLY A 95 -1.70 -0.75 24.16
C GLY A 95 -0.94 -0.62 22.84
N VAL A 96 -1.09 0.48 22.07
CA VAL A 96 -0.41 0.66 20.77
C VAL A 96 0.62 1.79 20.75
N ALA A 97 0.56 2.71 21.71
CA ALA A 97 1.52 3.83 21.80
C ALA A 97 1.98 4.15 23.25
N GLY A 98 1.67 3.31 24.22
CA GLY A 98 2.07 3.51 25.63
C GLY A 98 3.09 2.51 26.15
N GLU A 99 3.41 1.48 25.39
CA GLU A 99 4.54 0.62 25.69
C GLU A 99 5.76 1.25 25.01
N GLY A 100 6.72 1.63 25.83
CA GLY A 100 8.08 2.02 25.39
C GLY A 100 8.67 1.03 24.39
N PRO A 101 9.93 1.12 23.98
CA PRO A 101 10.47 0.40 22.83
C PRO A 101 9.89 -1.00 22.78
N LEU A 102 9.07 -1.31 21.77
CA LEU A 102 8.19 -2.50 21.65
C LEU A 102 8.81 -3.69 22.39
N PRO A 103 8.35 -4.04 23.63
CA PRO A 103 9.11 -4.94 24.50
C PRO A 103 9.25 -6.35 23.95
N HIS A 104 8.66 -6.63 22.80
CA HIS A 104 8.63 -7.95 22.18
C HIS A 104 8.75 -7.93 20.64
N LEU A 105 9.43 -6.93 20.06
CA LEU A 105 9.75 -7.05 18.65
C LEU A 105 10.69 -8.25 18.49
N ARG A 106 10.16 -9.34 17.92
CA ARG A 106 10.93 -10.57 17.68
C ARG A 106 12.19 -10.24 16.85
N ALA A 107 13.24 -11.00 17.04
CA ALA A 107 14.49 -10.81 16.29
C ALA A 107 14.23 -10.82 14.78
N LEU A 108 14.97 -9.99 14.04
CA LEU A 108 14.86 -9.89 12.58
C LEU A 108 15.01 -11.27 11.91
N SER A 109 15.95 -12.09 12.41
CA SER A 109 16.18 -13.45 11.88
C SER A 109 14.94 -14.36 11.98
N ALA A 110 14.15 -14.23 13.03
CA ALA A 110 12.91 -15.00 13.19
C ALA A 110 11.85 -14.58 12.15
N TRP A 111 11.73 -13.28 11.88
CA TRP A 111 10.84 -12.77 10.85
C TRP A 111 11.28 -13.18 9.43
N GLN A 112 12.59 -13.18 9.18
CA GLN A 112 13.14 -13.64 7.89
C GLN A 112 12.87 -15.12 7.66
N GLN A 113 13.07 -15.97 8.67
CA GLN A 113 12.78 -17.41 8.58
C GLN A 113 11.29 -17.69 8.34
N GLU A 114 10.41 -16.97 9.03
CA GLU A 114 8.96 -17.09 8.81
C GLU A 114 8.56 -16.65 7.40
N ALA A 115 9.11 -15.53 6.93
CA ALA A 115 8.86 -15.03 5.58
C ALA A 115 9.34 -16.04 4.52
N ASP A 116 10.55 -16.61 4.65
CA ASP A 116 11.04 -17.61 3.70
C ASP A 116 10.13 -18.86 3.65
N ALA A 117 9.56 -19.25 4.79
CA ALA A 117 8.68 -20.40 4.88
C ALA A 117 7.24 -20.13 4.42
N ALA A 118 6.69 -18.94 4.68
CA ALA A 118 5.26 -18.67 4.58
C ALA A 118 4.87 -17.60 3.54
N ASN A 119 5.83 -16.83 3.03
CA ASN A 119 5.56 -15.74 2.09
C ASN A 119 4.92 -16.27 0.79
N PRO A 120 3.78 -15.70 0.34
CA PRO A 120 3.07 -16.18 -0.84
C PRO A 120 3.87 -16.02 -2.13
N ASP A 121 4.68 -14.96 -2.26
CA ASP A 121 5.47 -14.69 -3.48
C ASP A 121 6.61 -15.72 -3.62
N ILE A 122 7.27 -16.08 -2.51
CA ILE A 122 8.29 -17.14 -2.49
C ILE A 122 7.65 -18.50 -2.84
N ARG A 123 6.48 -18.80 -2.28
CA ARG A 123 5.75 -20.03 -2.60
C ARG A 123 5.34 -20.09 -4.07
N LEU A 124 4.89 -18.97 -4.64
CA LEU A 124 4.55 -18.88 -6.06
C LEU A 124 5.76 -19.22 -6.94
N GLN A 125 6.93 -18.64 -6.64
CA GLN A 125 8.15 -18.90 -7.39
C GLN A 125 8.67 -20.33 -7.18
N ALA A 126 8.53 -20.89 -5.99
CA ALA A 126 8.87 -22.28 -5.73
C ALA A 126 8.02 -23.25 -6.58
N LEU A 127 6.71 -22.99 -6.70
CA LEU A 127 5.84 -23.76 -7.58
C LEU A 127 6.20 -23.59 -9.07
N ALA A 128 6.66 -22.40 -9.48
CA ALA A 128 7.16 -22.17 -10.84
C ALA A 128 8.40 -23.02 -11.12
N VAL A 129 9.33 -23.12 -10.16
CA VAL A 129 10.49 -24.01 -10.24
C VAL A 129 10.06 -25.48 -10.37
N ASP A 130 9.10 -25.92 -9.56
CA ASP A 130 8.60 -27.31 -9.63
C ASP A 130 7.93 -27.60 -10.96
N SER A 131 7.21 -26.64 -11.53
CA SER A 131 6.64 -26.74 -12.88
C SER A 131 7.71 -26.86 -13.96
N ALA A 132 8.76 -26.02 -13.89
CA ALA A 132 9.89 -26.06 -14.82
C ALA A 132 10.64 -27.42 -14.73
N ARG A 133 10.87 -27.92 -13.51
CA ARG A 133 11.45 -29.27 -13.27
C ARG A 133 10.57 -30.39 -13.85
N ALA A 134 9.25 -30.27 -13.77
CA ALA A 134 8.34 -31.23 -14.39
C ALA A 134 8.45 -31.21 -15.92
N GLU A 135 8.62 -30.02 -16.53
CA GLU A 135 8.80 -29.89 -17.98
C GLU A 135 10.14 -30.52 -18.43
N VAL A 136 11.23 -30.31 -17.69
CA VAL A 136 12.51 -31.01 -17.94
C VAL A 136 12.30 -32.53 -17.93
N ARG A 137 11.67 -33.08 -16.89
CA ARG A 137 11.37 -34.53 -16.80
C ARG A 137 10.53 -35.06 -17.97
N LYS A 138 9.59 -34.25 -18.46
CA LYS A 138 8.78 -34.61 -19.63
C LYS A 138 9.62 -34.67 -20.90
N HIS A 139 10.55 -33.72 -21.10
CA HIS A 139 11.40 -33.70 -22.28
C HIS A 139 12.50 -34.77 -22.25
N SER A 140 13.08 -35.09 -21.11
CA SER A 140 14.07 -36.14 -20.95
C SER A 140 13.48 -37.55 -21.26
N ARG A 141 12.15 -37.76 -21.03
CA ARG A 141 11.46 -39.02 -21.31
C ARG A 141 10.84 -39.13 -22.70
N ARG A 142 10.91 -38.09 -23.54
CA ARG A 142 10.29 -38.04 -24.87
C ARG A 142 10.86 -39.07 -25.89
N ALA A 143 11.90 -39.83 -25.54
CA ALA A 143 12.37 -40.96 -26.33
C ALA A 143 11.48 -42.21 -26.18
N ALA A 144 10.60 -42.23 -25.16
CA ALA A 144 9.70 -43.36 -24.95
C ALA A 144 8.60 -43.42 -26.03
N PRO A 145 8.22 -44.63 -26.51
CA PRO A 145 7.04 -44.77 -27.36
C PRO A 145 5.79 -44.23 -26.64
N THR A 146 4.89 -43.60 -27.39
CA THR A 146 3.57 -43.27 -26.88
C THR A 146 2.52 -44.19 -27.41
N LEU A 147 1.60 -44.60 -26.52
CA LEU A 147 0.46 -45.45 -26.85
C LEU A 147 -0.80 -44.64 -26.55
N ASP A 148 -1.53 -44.29 -27.58
CA ASP A 148 -2.73 -43.47 -27.46
C ASP A 148 -3.97 -44.30 -27.84
N LEU A 149 -5.02 -44.19 -27.03
CA LEU A 149 -6.35 -44.67 -27.37
C LEU A 149 -7.09 -43.55 -28.11
N VAL A 150 -7.41 -43.79 -29.37
CA VAL A 150 -8.09 -42.81 -30.23
C VAL A 150 -9.53 -43.27 -30.45
N ALA A 151 -10.48 -42.43 -30.09
CA ALA A 151 -11.89 -42.63 -30.43
C ALA A 151 -12.39 -41.38 -31.20
N GLN A 152 -12.90 -41.61 -32.37
CA GLN A 152 -13.45 -40.59 -33.23
C GLN A 152 -14.83 -40.99 -33.71
N ALA A 153 -15.79 -40.05 -33.59
CA ALA A 153 -17.12 -40.20 -34.19
C ALA A 153 -17.45 -38.92 -34.97
N GLY A 154 -17.90 -39.08 -36.17
CA GLY A 154 -18.24 -37.94 -37.03
C GLY A 154 -19.43 -38.26 -37.93
N GLN A 155 -20.28 -37.31 -38.18
CA GLN A 155 -21.35 -37.37 -39.17
C GLN A 155 -21.05 -36.37 -40.27
N GLU A 156 -20.87 -36.86 -41.50
CA GLU A 156 -20.66 -36.01 -42.68
C GLU A 156 -21.96 -35.99 -43.51
N ARG A 157 -22.42 -34.84 -43.87
CA ARG A 157 -23.59 -34.64 -44.75
C ARG A 157 -23.13 -33.86 -46.00
N LEU A 158 -23.08 -34.56 -47.10
CA LEU A 158 -22.79 -33.96 -48.41
C LEU A 158 -24.10 -33.67 -49.13
N HIS A 159 -24.24 -32.45 -49.59
CA HIS A 159 -25.32 -32.03 -50.47
C HIS A 159 -24.70 -31.42 -51.73
N GLY A 160 -24.99 -31.96 -52.88
CA GLY A 160 -24.54 -31.46 -54.13
C GLY A 160 -25.65 -31.48 -55.20
N SER A 161 -25.62 -30.52 -56.16
CA SER A 161 -26.42 -30.54 -57.36
C SER A 161 -25.49 -30.41 -58.56
N GLY A 162 -25.60 -31.31 -59.55
CA GLY A 162 -24.84 -31.29 -60.78
C GLY A 162 -25.69 -31.70 -61.96
N ASP A 163 -25.12 -31.80 -63.14
CA ASP A 163 -25.80 -32.09 -64.41
C ASP A 163 -26.56 -33.42 -64.39
N PHE A 164 -26.27 -34.32 -63.45
CA PHE A 164 -26.93 -35.61 -63.27
C PHE A 164 -27.92 -35.65 -62.09
N GLY A 165 -28.31 -34.49 -61.58
CA GLY A 165 -29.33 -34.40 -60.51
C GLY A 165 -28.76 -34.03 -59.11
N ARG A 166 -29.62 -34.13 -58.09
CA ARG A 166 -29.27 -33.83 -56.69
C ARG A 166 -28.76 -35.09 -56.01
N ALA A 167 -27.54 -34.98 -55.45
CA ALA A 167 -26.96 -36.03 -54.61
C ALA A 167 -27.02 -35.60 -53.15
N ARG A 168 -27.50 -36.47 -52.27
CA ARG A 168 -27.48 -36.32 -50.82
C ARG A 168 -26.87 -37.57 -50.22
N ASN A 169 -25.74 -37.40 -49.57
CA ASN A 169 -25.09 -38.47 -48.84
C ASN A 169 -24.97 -38.12 -47.36
N THR A 170 -25.29 -39.02 -46.49
CA THR A 170 -25.09 -38.89 -45.06
C THR A 170 -24.31 -40.12 -44.61
N SER A 171 -23.06 -39.90 -44.21
CA SER A 171 -22.19 -40.93 -43.68
C SER A 171 -21.97 -40.74 -42.18
N LEU A 172 -22.11 -41.81 -41.41
CA LEU A 172 -21.75 -41.86 -40.00
C LEU A 172 -20.49 -42.69 -39.88
N ASN A 173 -19.41 -42.08 -39.44
CA ASN A 173 -18.13 -42.74 -39.25
C ASN A 173 -17.83 -42.79 -37.76
N ALA A 174 -17.58 -43.98 -37.23
CA ALA A 174 -17.10 -44.20 -35.88
C ALA A 174 -15.86 -45.08 -35.94
N MET A 175 -14.81 -44.67 -35.28
CA MET A 175 -13.55 -45.39 -35.19
C MET A 175 -13.08 -45.39 -33.74
N VAL A 176 -12.65 -46.58 -33.28
CA VAL A 176 -11.92 -46.76 -32.02
C VAL A 176 -10.67 -47.55 -32.37
N GLY A 177 -9.52 -47.06 -31.94
CA GLY A 177 -8.25 -47.66 -32.28
C GLY A 177 -7.17 -47.33 -31.24
N VAL A 178 -6.08 -48.07 -31.33
CA VAL A 178 -4.88 -47.86 -30.53
C VAL A 178 -3.77 -47.42 -31.49
N GLN A 179 -3.17 -46.28 -31.20
CA GLN A 179 -2.07 -45.70 -31.99
C GLN A 179 -0.77 -45.77 -31.19
N LEU A 180 0.21 -46.50 -31.71
CA LEU A 180 1.58 -46.54 -31.18
C LEU A 180 2.46 -45.60 -32.02
N ASN A 181 3.06 -44.59 -31.36
CA ASN A 181 3.99 -43.70 -32.02
C ASN A 181 5.41 -43.88 -31.43
N VAL A 182 6.34 -44.34 -32.27
CA VAL A 182 7.74 -44.61 -31.94
C VAL A 182 8.62 -43.64 -32.75
N PRO A 183 9.13 -42.59 -32.16
CA PRO A 183 9.98 -41.64 -32.90
C PRO A 183 11.38 -42.22 -33.09
N LEU A 184 11.75 -42.58 -34.32
CA LEU A 184 13.05 -43.17 -34.63
C LEU A 184 14.18 -42.14 -34.78
N TRP A 185 13.87 -40.97 -35.29
CA TRP A 185 14.84 -39.90 -35.49
C TRP A 185 14.16 -38.51 -35.43
N SER A 186 14.78 -37.54 -34.74
CA SER A 186 14.17 -36.22 -34.53
C SER A 186 15.07 -35.06 -34.99
N GLY A 187 16.19 -35.30 -35.70
CA GLY A 187 17.05 -34.25 -36.23
C GLY A 187 17.57 -33.25 -35.19
N GLY A 188 17.85 -33.66 -33.94
CA GLY A 188 18.31 -32.76 -32.86
C GLY A 188 17.21 -32.01 -32.12
N MET A 189 15.94 -32.07 -32.58
CA MET A 189 14.83 -31.32 -31.94
C MET A 189 14.65 -31.69 -30.46
N ARG A 190 14.92 -32.95 -30.07
CA ARG A 190 14.79 -33.38 -28.65
C ARG A 190 15.80 -32.73 -27.75
N SER A 191 17.09 -32.80 -28.15
CA SER A 191 18.18 -32.15 -27.37
C SER A 191 18.01 -30.65 -27.27
N ALA A 192 17.50 -30.02 -28.32
CA ALA A 192 17.19 -28.58 -28.30
C ALA A 192 16.04 -28.28 -27.31
N LYS A 193 14.96 -29.08 -27.31
CA LYS A 193 13.86 -28.92 -26.37
C LYS A 193 14.23 -29.24 -24.91
N GLU A 194 15.09 -30.19 -24.70
CA GLU A 194 15.63 -30.47 -23.36
C GLU A 194 16.53 -29.32 -22.89
N GLY A 195 17.42 -28.80 -23.76
CA GLY A 195 18.25 -27.64 -23.47
C GLY A 195 17.41 -26.37 -23.18
N GLU A 196 16.34 -26.14 -23.92
CA GLU A 196 15.36 -25.08 -23.66
C GLU A 196 14.73 -25.25 -22.27
N ALA A 197 14.25 -26.45 -21.94
CA ALA A 197 13.61 -26.70 -20.64
C ALA A 197 14.59 -26.55 -19.45
N LEU A 198 15.86 -26.97 -19.63
CA LEU A 198 16.91 -26.76 -18.63
C LEU A 198 17.23 -25.28 -18.42
N ALA A 199 17.29 -24.49 -19.50
CA ALA A 199 17.50 -23.05 -19.39
C ALA A 199 16.32 -22.34 -18.70
N LEU A 200 15.08 -22.74 -18.99
CA LEU A 200 13.88 -22.24 -18.31
C LEU A 200 13.85 -22.63 -16.83
N GLN A 201 14.32 -23.84 -16.47
CA GLN A 201 14.46 -24.23 -15.07
C GLN A 201 15.49 -23.35 -14.35
N ALA A 202 16.66 -23.14 -14.93
CA ALA A 202 17.70 -22.27 -14.36
C ALA A 202 17.18 -20.81 -14.21
N GLN A 203 16.42 -20.33 -15.17
CA GLN A 203 15.75 -19.03 -15.07
C GLN A 203 14.76 -18.97 -13.89
N ALA A 204 13.93 -20.01 -13.72
CA ALA A 204 12.96 -20.05 -12.62
C ALA A 204 13.65 -20.14 -11.25
N GLU A 205 14.75 -20.88 -11.14
CA GLU A 205 15.56 -20.97 -9.91
C GLU A 205 16.21 -19.61 -9.57
N ALA A 206 16.81 -18.93 -10.54
CA ALA A 206 17.38 -17.60 -10.34
C ALA A 206 16.28 -16.57 -9.94
N GLN A 207 15.07 -16.69 -10.50
CA GLN A 207 13.94 -15.83 -10.13
C GLN A 207 13.45 -16.09 -8.70
N LEU A 208 13.46 -17.35 -8.25
CA LEU A 208 13.15 -17.70 -6.87
C LEU A 208 14.17 -17.09 -5.90
N ASP A 209 15.45 -17.19 -6.19
CA ASP A 209 16.50 -16.63 -5.36
C ASP A 209 16.42 -15.09 -5.29
N ALA A 210 16.20 -14.43 -6.43
CA ALA A 210 15.97 -12.99 -6.47
C ALA A 210 14.73 -12.56 -5.64
N THR A 211 13.65 -13.35 -5.69
CA THR A 211 12.44 -13.09 -4.89
C THR A 211 12.70 -13.23 -3.39
N ARG A 212 13.48 -14.26 -2.98
CA ARG A 212 13.89 -14.45 -1.58
C ARG A 212 14.70 -13.26 -1.05
N GLU A 213 15.68 -12.80 -1.83
CA GLU A 213 16.48 -11.63 -1.47
C GLU A 213 15.61 -10.38 -1.35
N GLN A 214 14.71 -10.15 -2.30
CA GLN A 214 13.78 -9.03 -2.27
C GLN A 214 12.88 -9.06 -1.04
N VAL A 215 12.29 -10.23 -0.71
CA VAL A 215 11.46 -10.39 0.48
C VAL A 215 12.28 -10.18 1.75
N ALA A 216 13.50 -10.70 1.83
CA ALA A 216 14.38 -10.49 2.98
C ALA A 216 14.70 -9.00 3.21
N GLN A 217 14.94 -8.24 2.14
CA GLN A 217 15.13 -6.77 2.21
C GLN A 217 13.86 -6.06 2.66
N GLN A 218 12.70 -6.45 2.16
CA GLN A 218 11.41 -5.87 2.58
C GLN A 218 11.10 -6.15 4.06
N VAL A 219 11.38 -7.37 4.54
CA VAL A 219 11.26 -7.74 5.97
C VAL A 219 12.19 -6.89 6.82
N HIS A 220 13.44 -6.70 6.40
CA HIS A 220 14.39 -5.85 7.10
C HIS A 220 13.89 -4.39 7.17
N ALA A 221 13.44 -3.84 6.05
CA ALA A 221 12.92 -2.47 6.00
C ALA A 221 11.67 -2.29 6.90
N ALA A 222 10.72 -3.24 6.87
CA ALA A 222 9.53 -3.18 7.70
C ALA A 222 9.86 -3.35 9.20
N HIS A 223 10.80 -4.24 9.54
CA HIS A 223 11.27 -4.43 10.91
C HIS A 223 11.97 -3.18 11.45
N LEU A 224 12.84 -2.55 10.64
CA LEU A 224 13.49 -1.29 10.98
C LEU A 224 12.46 -0.16 11.11
N GLY A 225 11.47 -0.11 10.20
CA GLY A 225 10.36 0.83 10.25
C GLY A 225 9.58 0.75 11.56
N LEU A 226 9.36 -0.47 12.10
CA LEU A 226 8.71 -0.65 13.40
C LEU A 226 9.58 -0.19 14.57
N SER A 227 10.86 -0.59 14.61
CA SER A 227 11.75 -0.27 15.73
C SER A 227 12.02 1.24 15.83
N VAL A 228 12.43 1.86 14.72
CA VAL A 228 12.71 3.30 14.65
C VAL A 228 11.40 4.12 14.63
N GLY A 229 10.35 3.57 14.03
CA GLY A 229 9.04 4.24 13.93
C GLY A 229 8.41 4.51 15.29
N ALA A 230 8.54 3.60 16.26
CA ALA A 230 8.03 3.79 17.60
C ALA A 230 8.75 4.95 18.33
N GLU A 231 10.09 4.99 18.27
CA GLU A 231 10.89 6.09 18.84
C GLU A 231 10.58 7.42 18.15
N ARG A 232 10.39 7.40 16.83
CA ARG A 232 10.00 8.58 16.05
C ARG A 232 8.64 9.13 16.48
N VAL A 233 7.65 8.27 16.71
CA VAL A 233 6.31 8.67 17.20
C VAL A 233 6.43 9.31 18.58
N GLN A 234 7.26 8.77 19.49
CA GLN A 234 7.51 9.36 20.79
C GLN A 234 8.14 10.75 20.66
N ALA A 235 9.23 10.89 19.90
CA ALA A 235 9.91 12.19 19.70
C ALA A 235 8.99 13.24 19.06
N LEU A 236 8.15 12.83 18.09
CA LEU A 236 7.18 13.74 17.48
C LEU A 236 6.02 14.11 18.42
N THR A 237 5.67 13.25 19.38
CA THR A 237 4.69 13.56 20.43
C THR A 237 5.24 14.64 21.36
N GLU A 238 6.50 14.52 21.77
CA GLU A 238 7.20 15.53 22.57
C GLU A 238 7.37 16.84 21.81
N ASN A 239 7.72 16.77 20.51
CA ASN A 239 7.82 17.95 19.65
C ASN A 239 6.49 18.69 19.51
N LEU A 240 5.38 17.96 19.32
CA LEU A 240 4.05 18.57 19.27
C LEU A 240 3.73 19.30 20.57
N ALA A 241 3.93 18.65 21.73
CA ALA A 241 3.67 19.25 23.03
C ALA A 241 4.50 20.54 23.24
N ALA A 242 5.79 20.53 22.88
CA ALA A 242 6.67 21.69 22.97
C ALA A 242 6.24 22.80 21.98
N SER A 243 5.82 22.45 20.78
CA SER A 243 5.35 23.43 19.78
C SER A 243 4.03 24.07 20.19
N GLU A 244 3.09 23.32 20.76
CA GLU A 244 1.83 23.84 21.30
C GLU A 244 2.07 24.76 22.51
N ALA A 245 2.99 24.39 23.42
CA ALA A 245 3.38 25.24 24.53
C ALA A 245 4.04 26.57 24.06
N ARG A 246 4.93 26.49 23.05
CA ARG A 246 5.53 27.67 22.42
C ARG A 246 4.49 28.57 21.75
N GLN A 247 3.53 27.99 21.04
CA GLN A 247 2.41 28.71 20.40
C GLN A 247 1.60 29.45 21.44
N GLY A 248 1.24 28.82 22.57
CA GLY A 248 0.53 29.45 23.67
C GLY A 248 1.30 30.61 24.29
N ALA A 249 2.61 30.42 24.57
CA ALA A 249 3.47 31.47 25.12
C ALA A 249 3.66 32.66 24.15
N THR A 250 3.81 32.36 22.84
CA THR A 250 3.95 33.41 21.81
C THR A 250 2.66 34.19 21.67
N ARG A 251 1.49 33.58 21.79
CA ARG A 251 0.19 34.26 21.78
C ARG A 251 0.08 35.25 22.94
N LEU A 252 0.40 34.81 24.16
CA LEU A 252 0.42 35.71 25.34
C LEU A 252 1.42 36.87 25.16
N GLY A 253 2.63 36.58 24.66
CA GLY A 253 3.63 37.57 24.35
C GLY A 253 3.17 38.63 23.32
N GLN A 254 2.41 38.18 22.31
CA GLN A 254 1.84 39.04 21.29
C GLN A 254 0.73 39.95 21.87
N GLU A 255 -0.10 39.45 22.79
CA GLU A 255 -1.15 40.21 23.47
C GLU A 255 -0.55 41.36 24.33
N VAL A 256 0.58 41.14 24.99
CA VAL A 256 1.28 42.15 25.80
C VAL A 256 2.27 42.98 25.01
N GLY A 257 2.45 42.71 23.70
CA GLY A 257 3.32 43.48 22.80
C GLY A 257 4.81 43.08 22.82
N ASP A 258 5.18 41.99 23.49
CA ASP A 258 6.55 41.44 23.55
C ASP A 258 6.92 40.58 22.33
N ARG A 259 5.92 40.11 21.61
CA ARG A 259 6.06 39.29 20.39
C ARG A 259 5.32 39.91 19.21
N THR A 260 5.86 39.66 18.02
CA THR A 260 5.26 40.17 16.79
C THR A 260 4.13 39.25 16.31
N LEU A 261 3.25 39.78 15.46
CA LEU A 261 2.24 38.93 14.76
C LEU A 261 2.92 37.86 13.91
N LEU A 262 4.05 38.12 13.27
CA LEU A 262 4.81 37.18 12.49
C LEU A 262 5.31 36.01 13.35
N ASP A 263 5.78 36.29 14.59
CA ASP A 263 6.19 35.21 15.53
C ASP A 263 5.02 34.28 15.86
N LEU A 264 3.82 34.85 16.08
CA LEU A 264 2.61 34.05 16.31
C LEU A 264 2.23 33.20 15.10
N LEU A 265 2.22 33.81 13.90
CA LEU A 265 1.89 33.06 12.67
C LEU A 265 2.90 31.93 12.38
N ASN A 266 4.18 32.13 12.70
CA ASN A 266 5.20 31.08 12.59
C ASN A 266 5.00 30.01 13.65
N ALA A 267 4.71 30.34 14.90
CA ALA A 267 4.43 29.35 15.95
C ALA A 267 3.18 28.51 15.66
N GLU A 268 2.13 29.12 15.10
CA GLU A 268 0.91 28.42 14.59
C GLU A 268 1.27 27.42 13.47
N ASN A 269 2.11 27.85 12.52
CA ASN A 269 2.55 26.98 11.43
C ASN A 269 3.38 25.80 11.93
N ASP A 270 4.28 26.02 12.87
CA ASP A 270 5.16 24.96 13.41
C ASP A 270 4.35 23.93 14.22
N SER A 271 3.37 24.38 15.02
CA SER A 271 2.46 23.50 15.74
C SER A 271 1.60 22.66 14.78
N ALA A 272 1.07 23.27 13.72
CA ALA A 272 0.31 22.56 12.69
C ALA A 272 1.16 21.53 11.94
N ALA A 273 2.40 21.87 11.59
CA ALA A 273 3.35 20.97 10.95
C ALA A 273 3.74 19.79 11.87
N ALA A 274 3.97 20.04 13.16
CA ALA A 274 4.27 18.99 14.13
C ALA A 274 3.10 18.01 14.29
N ARG A 275 1.86 18.51 14.32
CA ARG A 275 0.64 17.67 14.38
C ARG A 275 0.50 16.79 13.18
N LEU A 276 0.69 17.31 11.98
CA LEU A 276 0.63 16.52 10.75
C LEU A 276 1.77 15.49 10.67
N ALA A 277 2.99 15.85 11.07
CA ALA A 277 4.12 14.93 11.10
C ALA A 277 3.87 13.76 12.06
N LEU A 278 3.26 13.99 13.21
CA LEU A 278 2.88 12.95 14.16
C LEU A 278 1.80 12.04 13.59
N ALA A 279 0.77 12.58 12.93
CA ALA A 279 -0.29 11.79 12.30
C ALA A 279 0.28 10.87 11.20
N GLN A 280 1.19 11.40 10.38
CA GLN A 280 1.89 10.63 9.35
C GLN A 280 2.76 9.51 9.95
N ALA A 281 3.53 9.81 11.01
CA ALA A 281 4.39 8.83 11.65
C ALA A 281 3.58 7.68 12.29
N ARG A 282 2.45 7.97 12.93
CA ARG A 282 1.54 6.96 13.47
C ARG A 282 0.94 6.07 12.39
N SER A 283 0.51 6.68 11.29
CA SER A 283 -0.02 5.94 10.14
C SER A 283 1.03 5.00 9.54
N GLN A 284 2.27 5.49 9.38
CA GLN A 284 3.38 4.70 8.85
C GLN A 284 3.74 3.53 9.77
N LEU A 285 3.76 3.73 11.08
CA LEU A 285 4.02 2.66 12.06
C LEU A 285 3.01 1.52 11.94
N LEU A 286 1.72 1.84 11.79
CA LEU A 286 0.67 0.83 11.60
C LEU A 286 0.79 0.11 10.26
N LEU A 287 1.16 0.83 9.20
CA LEU A 287 1.44 0.23 7.88
C LEU A 287 2.63 -0.74 7.94
N ASP A 288 3.72 -0.35 8.59
CA ASP A 288 4.91 -1.21 8.70
C ASP A 288 4.61 -2.47 9.51
N ARG A 289 3.74 -2.39 10.53
CA ARG A 289 3.22 -3.55 11.26
C ARG A 289 2.43 -4.51 10.36
N LEU A 290 1.51 -3.98 9.55
CA LEU A 290 0.73 -4.79 8.61
C LEU A 290 1.61 -5.39 7.53
N ARG A 291 2.58 -4.60 7.01
CA ARG A 291 3.52 -5.05 5.99
C ARG A 291 4.40 -6.20 6.50
N LEU A 292 4.90 -6.10 7.73
CA LEU A 292 5.68 -7.17 8.33
C LEU A 292 4.85 -8.45 8.51
N ALA A 293 3.61 -8.34 8.98
CA ALA A 293 2.68 -9.47 9.09
C ALA A 293 2.34 -10.08 7.72
N GLN A 294 2.18 -9.27 6.68
CA GLN A 294 1.96 -9.72 5.31
C GLN A 294 3.16 -10.52 4.79
N LEU A 295 4.36 -9.97 4.93
CA LEU A 295 5.59 -10.61 4.47
C LEU A 295 5.85 -11.95 5.16
N ALA A 296 5.50 -12.05 6.45
CA ALA A 296 5.60 -13.28 7.21
C ALA A 296 4.43 -14.27 6.96
N GLY A 297 3.49 -13.94 6.08
CA GLY A 297 2.31 -14.77 5.83
C GLY A 297 1.33 -14.85 7.01
N GLN A 298 1.43 -13.93 7.97
CA GLN A 298 0.61 -13.88 9.20
C GLN A 298 -0.51 -12.83 9.14
N LEU A 299 -0.76 -12.23 7.97
CA LEU A 299 -1.85 -11.29 7.82
C LEU A 299 -3.19 -12.03 7.88
N ASN A 300 -3.81 -11.99 9.06
CA ASN A 300 -5.10 -12.59 9.33
C ASN A 300 -6.09 -11.57 9.89
N GLU A 301 -7.34 -11.97 10.06
CA GLU A 301 -8.40 -11.11 10.58
C GLU A 301 -8.10 -10.58 11.99
N GLY A 302 -7.41 -11.37 12.82
CA GLY A 302 -6.98 -10.96 14.17
C GLY A 302 -5.99 -9.79 14.12
N THR A 303 -4.99 -9.88 13.23
CA THR A 303 -4.02 -8.79 12.99
C THR A 303 -4.72 -7.52 12.51
N LEU A 304 -5.65 -7.65 11.55
CA LEU A 304 -6.44 -6.52 11.05
C LEU A 304 -7.32 -5.91 12.12
N ARG A 305 -7.99 -6.73 12.95
CA ARG A 305 -8.80 -6.24 14.08
C ARG A 305 -7.96 -5.49 15.11
N SER A 306 -6.75 -5.96 15.43
CA SER A 306 -5.87 -5.26 16.38
C SER A 306 -5.45 -3.88 15.88
N VAL A 307 -5.19 -3.74 14.57
CA VAL A 307 -4.90 -2.44 13.96
C VAL A 307 -6.15 -1.57 13.91
N ASN A 308 -7.31 -2.14 13.58
CA ASN A 308 -8.58 -1.40 13.55
C ASN A 308 -8.97 -0.88 14.94
N GLN A 309 -8.72 -1.64 16.01
CA GLN A 309 -8.92 -1.16 17.38
C GLN A 309 -8.05 0.04 17.74
N ALA A 310 -6.83 0.10 17.18
CA ALA A 310 -5.95 1.26 17.33
C ALA A 310 -6.46 2.51 16.59
N LEU A 311 -7.35 2.33 15.60
CA LEU A 311 -7.97 3.39 14.80
C LEU A 311 -9.39 3.72 15.24
N ALA A 312 -9.98 2.97 16.16
CA ALA A 312 -11.33 3.22 16.62
C ALA A 312 -11.43 4.61 17.25
N PRO A 313 -12.44 5.41 16.90
CA PRO A 313 -12.65 6.68 17.57
C PRO A 313 -12.90 6.44 19.05
N VAL A 314 -12.25 7.22 19.88
CA VAL A 314 -12.56 7.25 21.31
C VAL A 314 -13.98 7.80 21.44
N PRO A 315 -14.90 7.12 22.16
CA PRO A 315 -16.27 7.55 22.31
C PRO A 315 -16.41 8.91 23.01
#